data_0a99b93a448ea1e0cae798a6d343d4f5
#
_entry.id   0a99b93a448ea1e0cae798a6d343d4f5
#
_cell.length_a   1.000
_cell.length_b   1.000
_cell.length_c   1.000
_cell.angle_alpha   90.00
_cell.angle_beta   90.00
_cell.angle_gamma   90.00
#
_symmetry.space_group_name_H-M   'P 1'
#
loop_
_entity.id
_entity.type
_entity.pdbx_description
1 polymer ?
#
loop_
_entity_poly.entity_id
_entity_poly.type
_entity_poly.pdbx_seq_one_letter_code
_entity_poly.pdbx_strand_id
1 'polypeptide(L)'
;MSFPRYPEYKPSGVEWLGEVPEHWEVNRLKYVAPLVTERAETRSNPVALENIESWTGTLLPTDSQFEGEGTQFRTGDILFGKLRPYLAKIHFATRAGEAVGDFHVVRPTADVDGRFLQHSMLRREFIDIIDGTTFGSKMPRASWEALGAMPTPLPPLPEQRAIAAFLDRETAKIDVLVAEQQRLIELLK
;
A
#
# COMPACT_ATOMS: atom_id res chain seq x y z
N MET A 1 -19.47 -0.98 -16.15
CA MET A 1 -19.83 -2.40 -15.91
C MET A 1 -20.13 -2.55 -14.43
N SER A 2 -21.27 -3.12 -14.06
CA SER A 2 -21.62 -3.41 -12.67
C SER A 2 -21.07 -4.81 -12.36
N PHE A 3 -20.26 -4.94 -11.30
CA PHE A 3 -19.87 -6.27 -10.81
C PHE A 3 -21.06 -6.98 -10.20
N PRO A 4 -21.16 -8.31 -10.33
CA PRO A 4 -22.15 -9.08 -9.61
C PRO A 4 -21.96 -8.84 -8.10
N ARG A 5 -23.06 -8.58 -7.40
CA ARG A 5 -23.03 -8.47 -5.94
C ARG A 5 -22.84 -9.85 -5.33
N TYR A 6 -22.17 -9.90 -4.19
CA TYR A 6 -22.15 -11.12 -3.38
C TYR A 6 -23.57 -11.44 -2.89
N PRO A 7 -23.88 -12.74 -2.70
CA PRO A 7 -25.24 -13.13 -2.29
C PRO A 7 -25.62 -12.61 -0.90
N GLU A 8 -24.66 -12.54 0.02
CA GLU A 8 -24.90 -12.17 1.41
C GLU A 8 -23.80 -11.26 1.94
N TYR A 9 -24.17 -10.33 2.83
CA TYR A 9 -23.28 -9.37 3.47
C TYR A 9 -23.51 -9.36 4.98
N LYS A 10 -22.48 -8.99 5.73
CA LYS A 10 -22.56 -8.77 7.18
C LYS A 10 -21.94 -7.42 7.55
N PRO A 11 -22.37 -6.80 8.68
CA PRO A 11 -21.68 -5.65 9.23
C PRO A 11 -20.20 -6.00 9.52
N SER A 12 -19.28 -5.15 9.04
CA SER A 12 -17.85 -5.34 9.32
C SER A 12 -17.46 -5.06 10.78
N GLY A 13 -18.33 -4.40 11.53
CA GLY A 13 -18.01 -3.84 12.85
C GLY A 13 -17.14 -2.58 12.79
N VAL A 14 -16.91 -2.05 11.60
CA VAL A 14 -16.06 -0.88 11.35
C VAL A 14 -16.83 0.12 10.50
N GLU A 15 -17.05 1.32 11.03
CA GLU A 15 -17.92 2.33 10.41
C GLU A 15 -17.54 2.65 8.95
N TRP A 16 -16.26 2.91 8.69
CA TRP A 16 -15.80 3.27 7.34
C TRP A 16 -15.76 2.10 6.34
N LEU A 17 -15.76 0.84 6.80
CA LEU A 17 -15.88 -0.34 5.95
C LEU A 17 -17.34 -0.68 5.64
N GLY A 18 -18.27 -0.31 6.53
CA GLY A 18 -19.69 -0.64 6.39
C GLY A 18 -19.93 -2.15 6.42
N GLU A 19 -20.52 -2.68 5.37
CA GLU A 19 -20.77 -4.10 5.19
C GLU A 19 -19.68 -4.76 4.34
N VAL A 20 -19.36 -6.00 4.67
CA VAL A 20 -18.45 -6.86 3.90
C VAL A 20 -19.19 -8.16 3.51
N PRO A 21 -18.78 -8.85 2.43
CA PRO A 21 -19.35 -10.15 2.11
C PRO A 21 -19.31 -11.10 3.31
N GLU A 22 -20.34 -11.93 3.49
CA GLU A 22 -20.54 -12.77 4.68
C GLU A 22 -19.31 -13.64 5.01
N HIS A 23 -18.65 -14.17 3.98
CA HIS A 23 -17.49 -15.06 4.11
C HIS A 23 -16.15 -14.33 4.31
N TRP A 24 -16.12 -12.97 4.27
CA TRP A 24 -14.88 -12.22 4.53
C TRP A 24 -14.63 -12.09 6.03
N GLU A 25 -13.36 -12.13 6.41
CA GLU A 25 -12.92 -11.75 7.74
C GLU A 25 -12.48 -10.29 7.79
N VAL A 26 -12.46 -9.72 8.98
CA VAL A 26 -11.88 -8.39 9.23
C VAL A 26 -10.89 -8.51 10.38
N ASN A 27 -9.62 -8.34 10.10
CA ASN A 27 -8.54 -8.45 11.07
C ASN A 27 -7.74 -7.15 11.17
N ARG A 28 -7.03 -6.93 12.28
CA ARG A 28 -6.10 -5.80 12.37
C ARG A 28 -4.86 -6.05 11.53
N LEU A 29 -4.37 -5.01 10.84
CA LEU A 29 -3.20 -5.09 9.97
C LEU A 29 -2.01 -5.79 10.63
N LYS A 30 -1.70 -5.49 11.88
CA LYS A 30 -0.57 -6.09 12.61
C LYS A 30 -0.61 -7.61 12.72
N TYR A 31 -1.78 -8.24 12.61
CA TYR A 31 -1.92 -9.70 12.66
C TYR A 31 -1.79 -10.36 11.29
N VAL A 32 -2.06 -9.62 10.24
CA VAL A 32 -2.04 -10.11 8.85
C VAL A 32 -0.80 -9.68 8.09
N ALA A 33 -0.14 -8.62 8.56
CA ALA A 33 1.13 -8.12 8.03
C ALA A 33 1.95 -7.46 9.15
N PRO A 34 2.68 -8.22 9.96
CA PRO A 34 3.51 -7.71 11.04
C PRO A 34 4.62 -6.76 10.53
N LEU A 35 5.03 -5.85 11.41
CA LEU A 35 6.13 -4.93 11.17
C LEU A 35 7.46 -5.66 11.07
N VAL A 36 8.24 -5.36 10.04
CA VAL A 36 9.63 -5.80 9.88
C VAL A 36 10.54 -4.77 10.55
N THR A 37 11.39 -5.24 11.45
CA THR A 37 12.37 -4.40 12.17
C THR A 37 13.82 -4.82 11.89
N GLU A 38 14.03 -5.74 10.96
CA GLU A 38 15.35 -6.22 10.58
C GLU A 38 16.16 -5.06 9.96
N ARG A 39 17.31 -4.73 10.56
CA ARG A 39 18.21 -3.71 9.98
C ARG A 39 18.96 -4.30 8.80
N ALA A 40 19.19 -3.47 7.79
CA ALA A 40 20.03 -3.85 6.68
C ALA A 40 21.51 -3.85 7.12
N GLU A 41 22.18 -4.99 6.96
CA GLU A 41 23.62 -5.12 7.26
C GLU A 41 24.48 -4.50 6.15
N THR A 42 24.00 -4.57 4.91
CA THR A 42 24.68 -4.02 3.73
C THR A 42 23.68 -3.27 2.85
N ARG A 43 24.11 -2.15 2.29
CA ARG A 43 23.26 -1.37 1.41
C ARG A 43 23.03 -2.10 0.08
N SER A 44 21.77 -2.43 -0.17
CA SER A 44 21.36 -3.14 -1.38
C SER A 44 20.00 -2.60 -1.87
N ASN A 45 19.93 -2.14 -3.11
CA ASN A 45 18.70 -1.61 -3.71
C ASN A 45 17.94 -0.65 -2.78
N PRO A 46 18.54 0.46 -2.35
CA PRO A 46 17.92 1.38 -1.41
C PRO A 46 16.67 2.01 -2.03
N VAL A 47 15.61 2.11 -1.24
CA VAL A 47 14.35 2.78 -1.59
C VAL A 47 14.04 3.83 -0.53
N ALA A 48 13.90 5.09 -0.94
CA ALA A 48 13.46 6.18 -0.11
C ALA A 48 12.07 6.67 -0.54
N LEU A 49 11.47 7.56 0.24
CA LEU A 49 10.12 8.07 -0.06
C LEU A 49 10.02 8.76 -1.43
N GLU A 50 11.08 9.42 -1.87
CA GLU A 50 11.14 10.09 -3.18
C GLU A 50 11.09 9.12 -4.35
N ASN A 51 11.50 7.85 -4.15
CA ASN A 51 11.42 6.82 -5.16
C ASN A 51 10.02 6.25 -5.37
N ILE A 52 9.07 6.57 -4.50
CA ILE A 52 7.72 6.03 -4.60
C ILE A 52 6.78 7.12 -5.09
N GLU A 53 6.13 6.84 -6.20
CA GLU A 53 5.07 7.69 -6.72
C GLU A 53 3.84 7.65 -5.81
N SER A 54 3.28 8.83 -5.54
CA SER A 54 2.10 8.97 -4.68
C SER A 54 0.88 8.30 -5.32
N TRP A 55 0.09 7.58 -4.52
CA TRP A 55 -1.17 6.94 -4.88
C TRP A 55 -1.08 5.74 -5.84
N THR A 56 0.01 5.56 -6.53
CA THR A 56 0.23 4.39 -7.41
C THR A 56 1.16 3.36 -6.77
N GLY A 57 2.08 3.83 -5.93
CA GLY A 57 3.13 2.98 -5.35
C GLY A 57 4.19 2.53 -6.35
N THR A 58 4.19 3.10 -7.56
CA THR A 58 5.19 2.83 -8.60
C THR A 58 6.58 3.27 -8.15
N LEU A 59 7.58 2.45 -8.40
CA LEU A 59 8.96 2.77 -8.08
C LEU A 59 9.55 3.66 -9.21
N LEU A 60 9.94 4.87 -8.85
CA LEU A 60 10.58 5.81 -9.76
C LEU A 60 12.11 5.65 -9.71
N PRO A 61 12.81 5.75 -10.84
CA PRO A 61 14.27 5.77 -10.86
C PRO A 61 14.78 7.00 -10.13
N THR A 62 15.93 6.86 -9.46
CA THR A 62 16.63 7.98 -8.81
C THR A 62 18.12 7.75 -8.87
N ASP A 63 18.86 8.86 -8.99
CA ASP A 63 20.31 8.91 -8.88
C ASP A 63 20.76 9.36 -7.48
N SER A 64 19.81 9.57 -6.55
CA SER A 64 20.11 10.04 -5.19
C SER A 64 20.90 8.99 -4.42
N GLN A 65 21.94 9.43 -3.74
CA GLN A 65 22.64 8.64 -2.73
C GLN A 65 21.92 8.85 -1.40
N PHE A 66 21.55 7.74 -0.75
CA PHE A 66 20.87 7.78 0.53
C PHE A 66 21.85 7.49 1.66
N GLU A 67 21.82 8.33 2.70
CA GLU A 67 22.57 8.15 3.92
C GLU A 67 21.66 7.64 5.05
N GLY A 68 22.25 6.98 6.04
CA GLY A 68 21.54 6.47 7.19
C GLY A 68 21.29 4.96 7.16
N GLU A 69 20.73 4.44 8.25
CA GLU A 69 20.35 3.05 8.39
C GLU A 69 18.96 2.83 7.77
N GLY A 70 18.77 1.65 7.16
CA GLY A 70 17.50 1.24 6.58
C GLY A 70 16.97 -0.04 7.20
N THR A 71 15.71 -0.32 6.87
CA THR A 71 15.05 -1.59 7.21
C THR A 71 15.15 -2.52 6.03
N GLN A 72 15.64 -3.74 6.24
CA GLN A 72 15.70 -4.74 5.18
C GLN A 72 14.28 -5.19 4.78
N PHE A 73 14.02 -5.26 3.48
CA PHE A 73 12.80 -5.83 2.97
C PHE A 73 13.06 -6.91 1.93
N ARG A 74 12.09 -7.79 1.75
CA ARG A 74 12.12 -8.91 0.80
C ARG A 74 11.04 -8.72 -0.27
N THR A 75 11.13 -9.48 -1.35
CA THR A 75 10.03 -9.61 -2.31
C THR A 75 8.75 -10.02 -1.58
N GLY A 76 7.66 -9.32 -1.86
CA GLY A 76 6.36 -9.52 -1.22
C GLY A 76 6.09 -8.62 0.00
N ASP A 77 7.10 -7.95 0.54
CA ASP A 77 6.90 -6.96 1.61
C ASP A 77 6.25 -5.69 1.06
N ILE A 78 5.59 -4.94 1.94
CA ILE A 78 4.98 -3.65 1.61
C ILE A 78 5.71 -2.54 2.38
N LEU A 79 6.13 -1.52 1.66
CA LEU A 79 6.77 -0.32 2.20
C LEU A 79 5.71 0.77 2.32
N PHE A 80 5.30 1.09 3.54
CA PHE A 80 4.37 2.17 3.83
C PHE A 80 5.14 3.43 4.26
N GLY A 81 5.02 4.50 3.48
CA GLY A 81 5.61 5.80 3.80
C GLY A 81 4.93 6.43 5.01
N LYS A 82 5.61 6.46 6.16
CA LYS A 82 5.03 6.99 7.41
C LYS A 82 5.01 8.52 7.47
N LEU A 83 5.90 9.20 6.74
CA LEU A 83 5.95 10.66 6.66
C LEU A 83 4.92 11.17 5.64
N ARG A 84 4.06 12.10 6.08
CA ARG A 84 2.98 12.69 5.26
C ARG A 84 2.11 11.60 4.60
N PRO A 85 1.40 10.79 5.40
CA PRO A 85 0.67 9.62 4.90
C PRO A 85 -0.38 9.97 3.83
N TYR A 86 -0.88 11.20 3.81
CA TYR A 86 -1.78 11.69 2.75
C TYR A 86 -1.19 11.60 1.33
N LEU A 87 0.13 11.47 1.20
CA LEU A 87 0.78 11.22 -0.10
C LEU A 87 0.60 9.78 -0.58
N ALA A 88 0.12 8.87 0.26
CA ALA A 88 -0.14 7.48 -0.07
C ALA A 88 1.03 6.77 -0.80
N LYS A 89 2.24 6.97 -0.31
CA LYS A 89 3.45 6.34 -0.85
C LYS A 89 3.58 4.92 -0.30
N ILE A 90 2.95 3.95 -0.98
CA ILE A 90 2.84 2.56 -0.56
C ILE A 90 3.32 1.66 -1.69
N HIS A 91 4.48 1.03 -1.52
CA HIS A 91 5.10 0.20 -2.55
C HIS A 91 5.04 -1.28 -2.18
N PHE A 92 4.62 -2.12 -3.13
CA PHE A 92 4.75 -3.58 -3.05
C PHE A 92 6.10 -3.99 -3.63
N ALA A 93 6.94 -4.61 -2.82
CA ALA A 93 8.30 -4.97 -3.20
C ALA A 93 8.33 -6.18 -4.16
N THR A 94 8.75 -5.94 -5.40
CA THR A 94 8.98 -6.98 -6.40
C THR A 94 10.39 -7.58 -6.36
N ARG A 95 11.29 -6.98 -5.57
CA ARG A 95 12.65 -7.41 -5.31
C ARG A 95 13.04 -7.09 -3.88
N ALA A 96 14.06 -7.73 -3.36
CA ALA A 96 14.61 -7.42 -2.05
C ALA A 96 15.42 -6.11 -2.08
N GLY A 97 15.53 -5.44 -0.94
CA GLY A 97 16.27 -4.20 -0.80
C GLY A 97 16.25 -3.64 0.61
N GLU A 98 16.54 -2.37 0.72
CA GLU A 98 16.61 -1.60 1.96
C GLU A 98 15.66 -0.39 1.88
N ALA A 99 14.74 -0.27 2.81
CA ALA A 99 13.87 0.90 2.97
C ALA A 99 14.58 1.94 3.85
N VAL A 100 14.97 3.06 3.25
CA VAL A 100 15.75 4.11 3.91
C VAL A 100 14.84 5.23 4.38
N GLY A 101 14.96 5.62 5.66
CA GLY A 101 14.23 6.75 6.22
C GLY A 101 12.83 6.39 6.74
N ASP A 102 11.83 7.19 6.38
CA ASP A 102 10.51 7.20 7.02
C ASP A 102 9.54 6.14 6.47
N PHE A 103 9.86 4.84 6.68
CA PHE A 103 8.99 3.71 6.32
C PHE A 103 8.54 2.89 7.51
N HIS A 104 7.36 2.27 7.38
CA HIS A 104 6.98 1.03 8.01
C HIS A 104 7.04 -0.07 6.95
N VAL A 105 7.92 -1.03 7.13
CA VAL A 105 7.97 -2.24 6.28
C VAL A 105 7.08 -3.28 6.93
N VAL A 106 6.08 -3.78 6.20
CA VAL A 106 5.19 -4.83 6.70
C VAL A 106 5.27 -6.06 5.83
N ARG A 107 5.23 -7.23 6.45
CA ARG A 107 5.37 -8.52 5.77
C ARG A 107 4.06 -9.29 5.82
N PRO A 108 3.33 -9.41 4.68
CA PRO A 108 2.11 -10.21 4.62
C PRO A 108 2.36 -11.64 5.10
N THR A 109 1.42 -12.19 5.89
CA THR A 109 1.43 -13.61 6.27
C THR A 109 1.10 -14.50 5.08
N ALA A 110 1.23 -15.82 5.23
CA ALA A 110 1.00 -16.79 4.14
C ALA A 110 -0.43 -16.74 3.56
N ASP A 111 -1.41 -16.29 4.35
CA ASP A 111 -2.82 -16.20 3.97
C ASP A 111 -3.20 -14.84 3.36
N VAL A 112 -2.22 -13.95 3.15
CA VAL A 112 -2.43 -12.60 2.65
C VAL A 112 -1.64 -12.37 1.36
N ASP A 113 -2.36 -12.02 0.31
CA ASP A 113 -1.74 -11.58 -0.95
C ASP A 113 -1.24 -10.13 -0.81
N GLY A 114 0.06 -9.91 -1.03
CA GLY A 114 0.68 -8.60 -0.82
C GLY A 114 0.17 -7.52 -1.80
N ARG A 115 -0.18 -7.89 -3.04
CA ARG A 115 -0.76 -6.93 -4.00
C ARG A 115 -2.16 -6.53 -3.60
N PHE A 116 -2.98 -7.48 -3.18
CA PHE A 116 -4.30 -7.19 -2.62
C PHE A 116 -4.19 -6.25 -1.41
N LEU A 117 -3.26 -6.54 -0.50
CA LEU A 117 -3.05 -5.71 0.68
C LEU A 117 -2.58 -4.29 0.31
N GLN A 118 -1.67 -4.14 -0.66
CA GLN A 118 -1.26 -2.82 -1.16
C GLN A 118 -2.48 -2.04 -1.69
N HIS A 119 -3.32 -2.64 -2.55
CA HIS A 119 -4.53 -1.99 -3.05
C HIS A 119 -5.50 -1.63 -1.91
N SER A 120 -5.64 -2.50 -0.91
CA SER A 120 -6.46 -2.23 0.27
C SER A 120 -5.95 -1.03 1.07
N MET A 121 -4.64 -0.87 1.21
CA MET A 121 -4.01 0.26 1.90
C MET A 121 -4.03 1.57 1.08
N LEU A 122 -4.10 1.50 -0.26
CA LEU A 122 -4.22 2.65 -1.14
C LEU A 122 -5.64 3.23 -1.22
N ARG A 123 -6.62 2.64 -0.54
CA ARG A 123 -7.98 3.19 -0.47
C ARG A 123 -7.97 4.56 0.22
N ARG A 124 -8.77 5.47 -0.32
CA ARG A 124 -8.86 6.85 0.19
C ARG A 124 -9.21 6.88 1.67
N GLU A 125 -10.21 6.12 2.07
CA GLU A 125 -10.67 6.08 3.47
C GLU A 125 -9.56 5.56 4.42
N PHE A 126 -8.79 4.56 3.99
CA PHE A 126 -7.67 4.04 4.77
C PHE A 126 -6.61 5.14 5.00
N ILE A 127 -6.24 5.85 3.95
CA ILE A 127 -5.26 6.94 4.02
C ILE A 127 -5.77 8.10 4.86
N ASP A 128 -7.01 8.53 4.67
CA ASP A 128 -7.60 9.66 5.41
C ASP A 128 -7.68 9.37 6.92
N ILE A 129 -7.98 8.13 7.32
CA ILE A 129 -7.99 7.72 8.72
C ILE A 129 -6.58 7.76 9.30
N ILE A 130 -5.61 7.16 8.61
CA ILE A 130 -4.21 7.15 9.08
C ILE A 130 -3.66 8.57 9.15
N ASP A 131 -3.93 9.42 8.16
CA ASP A 131 -3.51 10.82 8.19
C ASP A 131 -4.12 11.57 9.39
N GLY A 132 -5.39 11.32 9.69
CA GLY A 132 -6.08 11.88 10.86
C GLY A 132 -5.51 11.45 12.22
N THR A 133 -4.71 10.38 12.28
CA THR A 133 -4.02 9.93 13.51
C THR A 133 -2.64 10.56 13.71
N THR A 134 -2.16 11.35 12.73
CA THR A 134 -0.81 11.91 12.78
C THR A 134 -0.69 13.08 13.75
N PHE A 135 0.52 13.29 14.26
CA PHE A 135 0.86 14.40 15.13
C PHE A 135 1.92 15.31 14.46
N GLY A 136 1.81 16.61 14.74
CA GLY A 136 2.75 17.61 14.24
C GLY A 136 2.34 18.25 12.93
N SER A 137 2.32 19.59 12.90
CA SER A 137 1.82 20.36 11.75
C SER A 137 2.79 20.36 10.55
N LYS A 138 4.11 20.28 10.80
CA LYS A 138 5.12 20.45 9.73
C LYS A 138 5.58 19.15 9.10
N MET A 139 5.69 18.08 9.88
CA MET A 139 6.16 16.75 9.43
C MET A 139 5.32 15.63 10.08
N PRO A 140 4.02 15.52 9.72
CA PRO A 140 3.15 14.52 10.30
C PRO A 140 3.63 13.11 9.96
N ARG A 141 3.65 12.22 10.95
CA ARG A 141 4.04 10.81 10.80
C ARG A 141 2.98 9.88 11.34
N ALA A 142 2.68 8.84 10.58
CA ALA A 142 1.85 7.73 11.07
C ALA A 142 2.67 6.86 12.03
N SER A 143 2.12 6.56 13.21
CA SER A 143 2.73 5.59 14.13
C SER A 143 2.42 4.16 13.70
N TRP A 144 3.28 3.21 14.13
CA TRP A 144 2.97 1.80 13.92
C TRP A 144 1.73 1.35 14.70
N GLU A 145 1.52 1.91 15.88
CA GLU A 145 0.34 1.61 16.70
C GLU A 145 -0.94 1.92 15.94
N ALA A 146 -1.01 3.09 15.29
CA ALA A 146 -2.17 3.48 14.49
C ALA A 146 -2.30 2.61 13.24
N LEU A 147 -1.22 2.47 12.46
CA LEU A 147 -1.23 1.68 11.23
C LEU A 147 -1.54 0.21 11.50
N GLY A 148 -0.88 -0.40 12.48
CA GLY A 148 -1.08 -1.80 12.84
C GLY A 148 -2.47 -2.11 13.44
N ALA A 149 -3.17 -1.10 13.95
CA ALA A 149 -4.53 -1.24 14.47
C ALA A 149 -5.60 -1.16 13.37
N MET A 150 -5.24 -0.73 12.14
CA MET A 150 -6.19 -0.56 11.04
C MET A 150 -6.91 -1.87 10.71
N PRO A 151 -8.26 -1.82 10.65
CA PRO A 151 -9.07 -2.95 10.18
C PRO A 151 -8.78 -3.24 8.71
N THR A 152 -8.51 -4.50 8.41
CA THR A 152 -8.17 -4.99 7.08
C THR A 152 -9.17 -6.08 6.70
N PRO A 153 -10.01 -5.87 5.67
CA PRO A 153 -10.91 -6.89 5.17
C PRO A 153 -10.11 -7.96 4.42
N LEU A 154 -10.42 -9.22 4.69
CA LEU A 154 -9.70 -10.38 4.17
C LEU A 154 -10.64 -11.38 3.52
N PRO A 155 -10.74 -11.35 2.20
CA PRO A 155 -11.29 -12.46 1.43
C PRO A 155 -10.46 -13.74 1.60
N PRO A 156 -10.98 -14.91 1.21
CA PRO A 156 -10.14 -16.09 0.98
C PRO A 156 -9.00 -15.79 -0.01
N LEU A 157 -7.80 -16.37 0.19
CA LEU A 157 -6.60 -16.07 -0.59
C LEU A 157 -6.79 -16.14 -2.13
N PRO A 158 -7.52 -17.12 -2.70
CA PRO A 158 -7.80 -17.13 -4.14
C PRO A 158 -8.57 -15.90 -4.62
N GLU A 159 -9.50 -15.41 -3.80
CA GLU A 159 -10.30 -14.22 -4.10
C GLU A 159 -9.46 -12.94 -3.99
N GLN A 160 -8.57 -12.84 -2.97
CA GLN A 160 -7.60 -11.75 -2.86
C GLN A 160 -6.77 -11.63 -4.15
N ARG A 161 -6.24 -12.74 -4.65
CA ARG A 161 -5.46 -12.79 -5.91
C ARG A 161 -6.29 -12.38 -7.12
N ALA A 162 -7.54 -12.82 -7.20
CA ALA A 162 -8.43 -12.44 -8.28
C ALA A 162 -8.76 -10.93 -8.28
N ILE A 163 -8.99 -10.37 -7.10
CA ILE A 163 -9.23 -8.93 -6.91
C ILE A 163 -7.96 -8.13 -7.28
N ALA A 164 -6.80 -8.52 -6.77
CA ALA A 164 -5.53 -7.87 -7.08
C ALA A 164 -5.24 -7.87 -8.58
N ALA A 165 -5.34 -9.03 -9.24
CA ALA A 165 -5.12 -9.15 -10.68
C ALA A 165 -6.13 -8.34 -11.50
N PHE A 166 -7.38 -8.22 -11.03
CA PHE A 166 -8.37 -7.36 -11.66
C PHE A 166 -7.97 -5.89 -11.53
N LEU A 167 -7.64 -5.42 -10.33
CA LEU A 167 -7.25 -4.03 -10.09
C LEU A 167 -5.97 -3.66 -10.84
N ASP A 168 -4.95 -4.52 -10.85
CA ASP A 168 -3.72 -4.31 -11.61
C ASP A 168 -4.00 -4.14 -13.12
N ARG A 169 -4.89 -4.95 -13.67
CA ARG A 169 -5.28 -4.85 -15.07
C ARG A 169 -6.06 -3.57 -15.39
N GLU A 170 -6.99 -3.18 -14.52
CA GLU A 170 -7.80 -1.97 -14.78
C GLU A 170 -6.98 -0.69 -14.57
N THR A 171 -6.12 -0.64 -13.55
CA THR A 171 -5.19 0.50 -13.36
C THR A 171 -4.23 0.64 -14.53
N ALA A 172 -3.64 -0.46 -15.01
CA ALA A 172 -2.76 -0.43 -16.19
C ALA A 172 -3.46 0.12 -17.44
N LYS A 173 -4.75 -0.17 -17.66
CA LYS A 173 -5.51 0.44 -18.77
C LYS A 173 -5.68 1.95 -18.60
N ILE A 174 -5.92 2.41 -17.37
CA ILE A 174 -6.04 3.83 -17.06
C ILE A 174 -4.71 4.54 -17.31
N ASP A 175 -3.59 3.96 -16.89
CA ASP A 175 -2.26 4.52 -17.09
C ASP A 175 -1.94 4.68 -18.58
N VAL A 176 -2.28 3.70 -19.41
CA VAL A 176 -2.13 3.79 -20.89
C VAL A 176 -2.95 4.94 -21.45
N LEU A 177 -4.22 5.07 -21.03
CA LEU A 177 -5.09 6.16 -21.49
C LEU A 177 -4.56 7.53 -21.07
N VAL A 178 -4.07 7.66 -19.84
CA VAL A 178 -3.46 8.90 -19.33
C VAL A 178 -2.24 9.27 -20.17
N ALA A 179 -1.35 8.30 -20.44
CA ALA A 179 -0.17 8.52 -21.26
C ALA A 179 -0.51 8.94 -22.70
N GLU A 180 -1.52 8.33 -23.30
CA GLU A 180 -2.01 8.72 -24.64
C GLU A 180 -2.58 10.14 -24.66
N GLN A 181 -3.39 10.51 -23.66
CA GLN A 181 -3.92 11.86 -23.53
C GLN A 181 -2.81 12.91 -23.34
N GLN A 182 -1.83 12.64 -22.52
CA GLN A 182 -0.68 13.53 -22.33
C GLN A 182 0.08 13.73 -23.65
N ARG A 183 0.32 12.66 -24.39
CA ARG A 183 0.97 12.72 -25.71
C ARG A 183 0.16 13.56 -26.71
N LEU A 184 -1.16 13.43 -26.72
CA LEU A 184 -2.02 14.24 -27.59
C LEU A 184 -1.94 15.73 -27.23
N ILE A 185 -1.95 16.07 -25.93
CA ILE A 185 -1.80 17.44 -25.45
C ILE A 185 -0.44 18.04 -25.90
N GLU A 186 0.63 17.27 -25.86
CA GLU A 186 1.95 17.73 -26.33
C GLU A 186 1.99 17.99 -27.84
N LEU A 187 1.30 17.17 -28.61
CA LEU A 187 1.21 17.34 -30.07
C LEU A 187 0.36 18.54 -30.51
N LEU A 188 -0.52 19.03 -29.62
CA LEU A 188 -1.39 20.17 -29.90
C LEU A 188 -0.81 21.52 -29.43
N LYS A 189 0.36 21.53 -28.80
CA LYS A 189 1.11 22.72 -28.41
C LYS A 189 2.08 23.17 -29.51
#